data_9d3aecacc256f09c8b96f5f617bde087
#
_entry.id   9d3aecacc256f09c8b96f5f617bde087
#
_cell.length_a   1.000
_cell.length_b   1.000
_cell.length_c   1.000
_cell.angle_alpha   90.00
_cell.angle_beta   90.00
_cell.angle_gamma   90.00
#
_symmetry.space_group_name_H-M   'P 1'
#
loop_
_entity.id
_entity.type
_entity.pdbx_description
1 polymer ?
#
loop_
_entity_poly.entity_id
_entity_poly.type
_entity_poly.pdbx_seq_one_letter_code
_entity_poly.pdbx_strand_id
1 'polypeptide(L)'
;AMIVCMSRRICVEMYDAIIKLRPQWHNADDAKGQIKIVMSGSASDKTTWQTHIRSKLASEGIAKRYKDPADGLRLVIVRDMWLTGFDCPSMHTMYLDKPMNGHNLMQAIARVNRVFKDKPGGLVVDYLGIADALKHALHTYTASGGKGQATVDQEQAAAVMVEKYEVVCDLLHGFDYKAILKAVPAQRMSGVAQAMEFVLSLDDGKTRFVQAVGD
;
A
#
# COMPACT_ATOMS: atom_id res chain seq x y z
N ALA A 1 6.80 -10.71 8.90
CA ALA A 1 6.00 -10.61 7.69
C ALA A 1 5.57 -9.16 7.44
N MET A 2 5.27 -8.83 6.20
CA MET A 2 4.78 -7.51 5.78
C MET A 2 3.48 -7.67 4.99
N ILE A 3 2.46 -6.86 5.25
CA ILE A 3 1.25 -6.75 4.43
C ILE A 3 1.32 -5.40 3.70
N VAL A 4 1.20 -5.43 2.39
CA VAL A 4 1.17 -4.25 1.53
C VAL A 4 -0.27 -4.01 1.11
N CYS A 5 -0.87 -2.93 1.60
CA CYS A 5 -2.25 -2.58 1.31
C CYS A 5 -2.34 -1.44 0.29
N MET A 6 -3.44 -1.40 -0.43
CA MET A 6 -3.73 -0.41 -1.46
C MET A 6 -3.87 1.01 -0.88
N SER A 7 -4.47 1.18 0.29
CA SER A 7 -4.71 2.49 0.89
C SER A 7 -4.44 2.51 2.38
N ARG A 8 -4.28 3.72 2.95
CA ARG A 8 -4.13 3.92 4.41
C ARG A 8 -5.37 3.46 5.18
N ARG A 9 -6.56 3.65 4.61
CA ARG A 9 -7.81 3.16 5.18
C ARG A 9 -7.77 1.63 5.34
N ILE A 10 -7.41 0.92 4.28
CA ILE A 10 -7.28 -0.54 4.30
C ILE A 10 -6.21 -0.99 5.31
N CYS A 11 -5.09 -0.25 5.44
CA CYS A 11 -4.10 -0.56 6.48
C CYS A 11 -4.71 -0.57 7.88
N VAL A 12 -5.54 0.44 8.20
CA VAL A 12 -6.19 0.55 9.52
C VAL A 12 -7.27 -0.53 9.69
N GLU A 13 -8.14 -0.73 8.70
CA GLU A 13 -9.17 -1.77 8.73
C GLU A 13 -8.58 -3.18 8.86
N MET A 14 -7.49 -3.46 8.14
CA MET A 14 -6.76 -4.73 8.24
C MET A 14 -6.15 -4.90 9.63
N TYR A 15 -5.55 -3.84 10.19
CA TYR A 15 -5.02 -3.85 11.54
C TYR A 15 -6.12 -4.18 12.55
N ASP A 16 -7.25 -3.48 12.47
CA ASP A 16 -8.38 -3.66 13.40
C ASP A 16 -8.96 -5.08 13.29
N ALA A 17 -9.07 -5.61 12.07
CA ALA A 17 -9.53 -6.98 11.85
C ALA A 17 -8.58 -8.01 12.46
N ILE A 18 -7.27 -7.82 12.31
CA ILE A 18 -6.26 -8.71 12.89
C ILE A 18 -6.29 -8.63 14.42
N ILE A 19 -6.42 -7.42 14.98
CA ILE A 19 -6.47 -7.24 16.44
C ILE A 19 -7.74 -7.86 17.05
N LYS A 20 -8.88 -7.84 16.35
CA LYS A 20 -10.07 -8.58 16.80
C LYS A 20 -9.80 -10.08 16.92
N LEU A 21 -9.01 -10.65 16.02
CA LEU A 21 -8.65 -12.07 16.03
C LEU A 21 -7.49 -12.38 17.00
N ARG A 22 -6.62 -11.43 17.26
CA ARG A 22 -5.38 -11.59 18.05
C ARG A 22 -5.15 -10.36 18.94
N PRO A 23 -5.99 -10.13 19.95
CA PRO A 23 -5.90 -8.93 20.80
C PRO A 23 -4.54 -8.76 21.48
N GLN A 24 -3.88 -9.86 21.81
CA GLN A 24 -2.57 -9.88 22.44
C GLN A 24 -1.43 -9.37 21.54
N TRP A 25 -1.65 -9.19 20.25
CA TRP A 25 -0.66 -8.61 19.34
C TRP A 25 -0.62 -7.08 19.42
N HIS A 26 -1.72 -6.48 19.85
CA HIS A 26 -1.80 -5.04 20.03
C HIS A 26 -0.98 -4.55 21.23
N ASN A 27 -0.35 -3.40 21.08
CA ASN A 27 0.18 -2.60 22.18
C ASN A 27 0.26 -1.14 21.70
N ALA A 28 -0.20 -0.21 22.54
CA ALA A 28 -0.13 1.21 22.23
C ALA A 28 1.31 1.75 22.26
N ASP A 29 2.17 1.16 23.07
CA ASP A 29 3.60 1.48 23.13
C ASP A 29 4.31 0.97 21.87
N ASP A 30 4.98 1.86 21.13
CA ASP A 30 5.72 1.51 19.93
C ASP A 30 6.93 0.60 20.17
N ALA A 31 7.42 0.55 21.40
CA ALA A 31 8.46 -0.39 21.83
C ALA A 31 7.93 -1.82 22.06
N LYS A 32 6.63 -2.04 22.01
CA LYS A 32 5.96 -3.30 22.30
C LYS A 32 4.98 -3.72 21.21
N GLY A 33 4.36 -4.89 21.41
CA GLY A 33 3.38 -5.46 20.47
C GLY A 33 4.03 -6.17 19.29
N GLN A 34 3.23 -7.03 18.64
CA GLN A 34 3.68 -7.90 17.56
C GLN A 34 3.28 -7.39 16.18
N ILE A 35 2.40 -6.38 16.12
CA ILE A 35 1.90 -5.78 14.88
C ILE A 35 1.96 -4.25 14.97
N LYS A 36 2.37 -3.61 13.88
CA LYS A 36 2.35 -2.15 13.72
C LYS A 36 1.95 -1.77 12.31
N ILE A 37 1.26 -0.63 12.16
CA ILE A 37 1.11 0.03 10.87
C ILE A 37 2.29 1.00 10.69
N VAL A 38 2.83 1.09 9.48
CA VAL A 38 3.84 2.09 9.11
C VAL A 38 3.30 2.87 7.91
N MET A 39 2.87 4.09 8.17
CA MET A 39 2.31 4.99 7.17
C MET A 39 2.69 6.43 7.44
N SER A 40 2.79 7.23 6.39
CA SER A 40 2.83 8.69 6.49
C SER A 40 1.45 9.23 6.82
N GLY A 41 1.40 10.35 7.50
CA GLY A 41 0.17 11.02 7.85
C GLY A 41 0.17 12.50 7.50
N SER A 42 -1.02 13.08 7.58
CA SER A 42 -1.27 14.52 7.49
C SER A 42 -2.00 14.97 8.76
N ALA A 43 -1.89 16.25 9.09
CA ALA A 43 -2.62 16.82 10.23
C ALA A 43 -4.16 16.70 10.08
N SER A 44 -4.64 16.53 8.84
CA SER A 44 -6.05 16.35 8.49
C SER A 44 -6.55 14.91 8.60
N ASP A 45 -5.72 13.94 8.96
CA ASP A 45 -6.13 12.54 9.06
C ASP A 45 -7.11 12.31 10.22
N LYS A 46 -8.03 11.36 10.04
CA LYS A 46 -9.02 11.00 11.06
C LYS A 46 -8.34 10.73 12.41
N THR A 47 -8.96 11.15 13.50
CA THR A 47 -8.43 10.95 14.85
C THR A 47 -8.08 9.49 15.14
N THR A 48 -8.87 8.55 14.63
CA THR A 48 -8.61 7.11 14.75
C THR A 48 -7.33 6.65 14.05
N TRP A 49 -6.85 7.38 13.04
CA TRP A 49 -5.63 7.08 12.32
C TRP A 49 -4.40 7.70 12.96
N GLN A 50 -4.58 8.77 13.75
CA GLN A 50 -3.49 9.49 14.42
C GLN A 50 -2.65 8.57 15.33
N THR A 51 -3.27 7.55 15.91
CA THR A 51 -2.59 6.54 16.72
C THR A 51 -1.54 5.72 15.94
N HIS A 52 -1.64 5.70 14.61
CA HIS A 52 -0.72 4.98 13.73
C HIS A 52 0.25 5.89 12.99
N ILE A 53 0.05 7.21 13.08
CA ILE A 53 0.92 8.22 12.46
C ILE A 53 2.02 8.60 13.44
N ARG A 54 3.25 8.48 13.01
CA ARG A 54 4.41 8.63 13.88
C ARG A 54 5.39 9.65 13.38
N SER A 55 6.12 10.24 14.31
CA SER A 55 7.29 11.05 13.99
C SER A 55 8.36 10.18 13.29
N LYS A 56 9.27 10.83 12.59
CA LYS A 56 10.41 10.14 11.95
C LYS A 56 11.18 9.27 12.95
N LEU A 57 11.48 9.80 14.13
CA LEU A 57 12.22 9.09 15.17
C LEU A 57 11.47 7.82 15.66
N ALA A 58 10.16 7.93 15.91
CA ALA A 58 9.34 6.77 16.32
C ALA A 58 9.27 5.72 15.20
N SER A 59 9.16 6.14 13.94
CA SER A 59 9.17 5.24 12.78
C SER A 59 10.51 4.52 12.63
N GLU A 60 11.63 5.18 12.90
CA GLU A 60 12.97 4.59 12.93
C GLU A 60 13.09 3.56 14.06
N GLY A 61 12.47 3.80 15.22
CA GLY A 61 12.38 2.83 16.31
C GLY A 61 11.68 1.55 15.90
N ILE A 62 10.52 1.66 15.24
CA ILE A 62 9.78 0.51 14.70
C ILE A 62 10.60 -0.22 13.62
N ALA A 63 11.29 0.53 12.75
CA ALA A 63 12.16 -0.04 11.72
C ALA A 63 13.29 -0.87 12.34
N LYS A 64 13.91 -0.38 13.42
CA LYS A 64 14.96 -1.09 14.16
C LYS A 64 14.41 -2.38 14.76
N ARG A 65 13.26 -2.33 15.44
CA ARG A 65 12.57 -3.51 15.98
C ARG A 65 12.28 -4.55 14.89
N TYR A 66 11.73 -4.11 13.76
CA TYR A 66 11.35 -5.02 12.68
C TYR A 66 12.53 -5.69 11.98
N LYS A 67 13.69 -5.04 11.96
CA LYS A 67 14.95 -5.61 11.45
C LYS A 67 15.58 -6.63 12.39
N ASP A 68 15.32 -6.51 13.68
CA ASP A 68 15.85 -7.44 14.68
C ASP A 68 15.03 -8.74 14.70
N PRO A 69 15.60 -9.87 14.28
CA PRO A 69 14.88 -11.14 14.28
C PRO A 69 14.56 -11.66 15.70
N ALA A 70 15.21 -11.12 16.73
CA ALA A 70 14.94 -11.48 18.13
C ALA A 70 13.81 -10.64 18.74
N ASP A 71 13.43 -9.50 18.14
CA ASP A 71 12.31 -8.68 18.61
C ASP A 71 10.96 -9.38 18.42
N GLY A 72 10.01 -9.04 19.27
CA GLY A 72 8.65 -9.55 19.22
C GLY A 72 7.81 -9.01 18.05
N LEU A 73 8.24 -7.97 17.33
CA LEU A 73 7.49 -7.39 16.20
C LEU A 73 7.51 -8.34 15.00
N ARG A 74 6.39 -9.00 14.76
CA ARG A 74 6.25 -10.06 13.73
C ARG A 74 5.65 -9.58 12.43
N LEU A 75 4.79 -8.55 12.49
CA LEU A 75 3.99 -8.11 11.35
C LEU A 75 3.99 -6.59 11.24
N VAL A 76 4.21 -6.10 10.04
CA VAL A 76 3.99 -4.68 9.70
C VAL A 76 3.00 -4.57 8.56
N ILE A 77 2.14 -3.55 8.63
CA ILE A 77 1.20 -3.20 7.57
C ILE A 77 1.65 -1.87 6.99
N VAL A 78 1.81 -1.84 5.68
CA VAL A 78 2.32 -0.67 4.95
C VAL A 78 1.45 -0.40 3.73
N ARG A 79 1.48 0.85 3.22
CA ARG A 79 0.96 1.18 1.89
C ARG A 79 2.10 1.27 0.87
N ASP A 80 3.01 2.23 1.06
CA ASP A 80 4.14 2.51 0.18
C ASP A 80 5.46 2.51 0.93
N MET A 81 5.42 2.88 2.21
CA MET A 81 6.62 2.97 3.02
C MET A 81 7.32 1.61 3.13
N TRP A 82 8.64 1.63 3.05
CA TRP A 82 9.50 0.46 3.11
C TRP A 82 9.49 -0.46 1.88
N LEU A 83 8.67 -0.19 0.88
CA LEU A 83 8.74 -0.92 -0.40
C LEU A 83 10.01 -0.56 -1.18
N THR A 84 10.47 0.69 -1.04
CA THR A 84 11.73 1.16 -1.59
C THR A 84 12.69 1.63 -0.49
N GLY A 85 13.98 1.43 -0.66
CA GLY A 85 15.00 1.95 0.26
C GLY A 85 15.10 1.26 1.63
N PHE A 86 14.18 0.38 2.01
CA PHE A 86 14.20 -0.32 3.29
C PHE A 86 14.83 -1.69 3.16
N ASP A 87 15.81 -1.97 3.99
CA ASP A 87 16.51 -3.26 4.00
C ASP A 87 16.19 -4.06 5.27
N CYS A 88 15.61 -5.25 5.10
CA CYS A 88 15.28 -6.19 6.16
C CYS A 88 15.47 -7.63 5.68
N PRO A 89 16.71 -8.16 5.69
CA PRO A 89 16.99 -9.51 5.21
C PRO A 89 16.23 -10.61 5.96
N SER A 90 15.89 -10.39 7.24
CA SER A 90 15.13 -11.32 8.07
C SER A 90 13.64 -11.42 7.67
N MET A 91 13.12 -10.48 6.87
CA MET A 91 11.73 -10.52 6.40
C MET A 91 11.49 -11.74 5.52
N HIS A 92 10.61 -12.65 5.96
CA HIS A 92 10.34 -13.92 5.27
C HIS A 92 9.18 -13.81 4.28
N THR A 93 8.07 -13.19 4.67
CA THR A 93 6.82 -13.22 3.89
C THR A 93 6.31 -11.81 3.61
N MET A 94 5.90 -11.57 2.38
CA MET A 94 5.20 -10.37 1.96
C MET A 94 3.84 -10.77 1.39
N TYR A 95 2.79 -10.17 1.92
CA TYR A 95 1.41 -10.30 1.44
C TYR A 95 1.10 -9.07 0.59
N LEU A 96 0.78 -9.27 -0.67
CA LEU A 96 0.48 -8.19 -1.62
C LEU A 96 -1.03 -8.08 -1.83
N ASP A 97 -1.61 -7.01 -1.28
CA ASP A 97 -2.99 -6.58 -1.49
C ASP A 97 -3.00 -5.18 -2.11
N LYS A 98 -2.09 -4.98 -3.05
CA LYS A 98 -1.93 -3.75 -3.82
C LYS A 98 -1.48 -4.11 -5.24
N PRO A 99 -2.16 -3.59 -6.31
CA PRO A 99 -1.67 -3.74 -7.67
C PRO A 99 -0.28 -3.14 -7.80
N MET A 100 0.64 -3.94 -8.29
CA MET A 100 2.04 -3.53 -8.50
C MET A 100 2.54 -4.11 -9.81
N ASN A 101 3.22 -3.29 -10.60
CA ASN A 101 3.72 -3.72 -11.90
C ASN A 101 5.18 -3.32 -12.11
N GLY A 102 5.81 -3.97 -13.10
CA GLY A 102 7.13 -3.63 -13.60
C GLY A 102 8.18 -3.48 -12.49
N HIS A 103 8.85 -2.36 -12.51
CA HIS A 103 9.97 -2.06 -11.63
C HIS A 103 9.60 -2.05 -10.13
N ASN A 104 8.43 -1.50 -9.79
CA ASN A 104 7.97 -1.41 -8.40
C ASN A 104 7.73 -2.80 -7.79
N LEU A 105 7.10 -3.70 -8.56
CA LEU A 105 6.90 -5.09 -8.16
C LEU A 105 8.23 -5.81 -7.97
N MET A 106 9.16 -5.66 -8.92
CA MET A 106 10.50 -6.26 -8.83
C MET A 106 11.27 -5.77 -7.62
N GLN A 107 11.20 -4.47 -7.31
CA GLN A 107 11.83 -3.91 -6.12
C GLN A 107 11.23 -4.47 -4.83
N ALA A 108 9.91 -4.58 -4.73
CA ALA A 108 9.23 -5.13 -3.55
C ALA A 108 9.64 -6.60 -3.34
N ILE A 109 9.63 -7.41 -4.40
CA ILE A 109 10.02 -8.82 -4.34
C ILE A 109 11.49 -8.97 -3.94
N ALA A 110 12.39 -8.16 -4.49
CA ALA A 110 13.81 -8.18 -4.13
C ALA A 110 14.06 -7.90 -2.65
N ARG A 111 13.13 -7.21 -1.94
CA ARG A 111 13.24 -6.99 -0.49
C ARG A 111 13.02 -8.26 0.31
N VAL A 112 12.12 -9.11 -0.14
CA VAL A 112 11.78 -10.38 0.54
C VAL A 112 12.72 -11.49 0.11
N ASN A 113 13.07 -11.53 -1.17
CA ASN A 113 13.87 -12.59 -1.76
C ASN A 113 15.36 -12.42 -1.47
N ARG A 114 15.71 -12.42 -0.19
CA ARG A 114 17.07 -12.35 0.30
C ARG A 114 17.42 -13.58 1.12
N VAL A 115 18.61 -14.09 0.91
CA VAL A 115 19.19 -15.14 1.76
C VAL A 115 19.52 -14.53 3.13
N PHE A 116 19.14 -15.20 4.20
CA PHE A 116 19.45 -14.75 5.56
C PHE A 116 19.43 -15.95 6.52
N LYS A 117 20.57 -16.29 7.11
CA LYS A 117 20.77 -17.52 7.92
C LYS A 117 20.25 -18.74 7.13
N ASP A 118 19.33 -19.50 7.73
CA ASP A 118 18.73 -20.70 7.12
C ASP A 118 17.59 -20.40 6.14
N LYS A 119 17.28 -19.11 5.90
CA LYS A 119 16.27 -18.68 4.94
C LYS A 119 16.86 -18.62 3.53
N PRO A 120 16.53 -19.54 2.60
CA PRO A 120 17.09 -19.57 1.25
C PRO A 120 16.51 -18.49 0.32
N GLY A 121 15.36 -17.92 0.68
CA GLY A 121 14.64 -16.92 -0.07
C GLY A 121 13.41 -16.43 0.69
N GLY A 122 12.58 -15.63 0.07
CA GLY A 122 11.33 -15.12 0.65
C GLY A 122 10.09 -15.69 -0.03
N LEU A 123 8.96 -15.55 0.64
CA LEU A 123 7.65 -15.91 0.14
C LEU A 123 6.85 -14.65 -0.18
N VAL A 124 6.30 -14.57 -1.38
CA VAL A 124 5.31 -13.57 -1.77
C VAL A 124 3.96 -14.25 -1.90
N VAL A 125 2.98 -13.76 -1.16
CA VAL A 125 1.58 -14.18 -1.24
C VAL A 125 0.81 -13.09 -1.96
N ASP A 126 0.25 -13.44 -3.08
CA ASP A 126 -0.44 -12.52 -3.98
C ASP A 126 -1.95 -12.75 -3.92
N TYR A 127 -2.70 -11.73 -3.52
CA TYR A 127 -4.16 -11.77 -3.45
C TYR A 127 -4.86 -11.22 -4.71
N LEU A 128 -4.10 -10.58 -5.60
CA LEU A 128 -4.65 -9.86 -6.75
C LEU A 128 -4.37 -10.54 -8.10
N GLY A 129 -3.62 -11.66 -8.09
CA GLY A 129 -3.27 -12.38 -9.32
C GLY A 129 -2.18 -11.67 -10.15
N ILE A 130 -1.24 -10.99 -9.49
CA ILE A 130 -0.13 -10.30 -10.16
C ILE A 130 0.98 -11.26 -10.64
N ALA A 131 0.80 -12.57 -10.48
CA ALA A 131 1.80 -13.57 -10.88
C ALA A 131 2.15 -13.49 -12.37
N ASP A 132 1.19 -13.15 -13.23
CA ASP A 132 1.44 -12.99 -14.67
C ASP A 132 2.17 -11.67 -14.96
N ALA A 133 1.82 -10.59 -14.26
CA ALA A 133 2.56 -9.34 -14.32
C ALA A 133 4.02 -9.51 -13.84
N LEU A 134 4.24 -10.36 -12.83
CA LEU A 134 5.58 -10.72 -12.37
C LEU A 134 6.36 -11.49 -13.43
N LYS A 135 5.76 -12.51 -14.06
CA LYS A 135 6.41 -13.27 -15.14
C LYS A 135 6.81 -12.35 -16.30
N HIS A 136 5.91 -11.44 -16.67
CA HIS A 136 6.16 -10.46 -17.72
C HIS A 136 7.30 -9.51 -17.35
N ALA A 137 7.29 -8.95 -16.14
CA ALA A 137 8.34 -8.07 -15.64
C ALA A 137 9.71 -8.77 -15.58
N LEU A 138 9.74 -10.02 -15.14
CA LEU A 138 10.95 -10.86 -15.15
C LEU A 138 11.46 -11.10 -16.55
N HIS A 139 10.58 -11.45 -17.50
CA HIS A 139 10.94 -11.67 -18.90
C HIS A 139 11.53 -10.40 -19.52
N THR A 140 10.90 -9.25 -19.33
CA THR A 140 11.38 -7.94 -19.82
C THR A 140 12.74 -7.58 -19.22
N TYR A 141 12.90 -7.79 -17.91
CA TYR A 141 14.15 -7.53 -17.20
C TYR A 141 15.30 -8.42 -17.69
N THR A 142 15.04 -9.71 -17.88
CA THR A 142 16.06 -10.66 -18.39
C THR A 142 16.37 -10.43 -19.86
N ALA A 143 15.38 -10.13 -20.69
CA ALA A 143 15.56 -9.81 -22.10
C ALA A 143 16.38 -8.53 -22.33
N SER A 144 16.30 -7.56 -21.43
CA SER A 144 17.09 -6.32 -21.47
C SER A 144 18.50 -6.45 -20.84
N GLY A 145 18.93 -7.67 -20.49
CA GLY A 145 20.24 -7.92 -19.86
C GLY A 145 20.43 -7.21 -18.53
N GLY A 146 19.33 -6.95 -17.81
CA GLY A 146 19.33 -6.24 -16.53
C GLY A 146 19.52 -4.71 -16.62
N LYS A 147 19.60 -4.16 -17.81
CA LYS A 147 19.68 -2.73 -18.09
C LYS A 147 18.30 -2.25 -18.50
N GLY A 148 17.48 -1.84 -17.52
CA GLY A 148 16.17 -1.23 -17.79
C GLY A 148 16.33 0.06 -18.60
N GLN A 149 15.89 0.09 -19.85
CA GLN A 149 15.61 1.34 -20.53
C GLN A 149 14.26 1.85 -20.07
N ALA A 150 14.23 3.11 -19.65
CA ALA A 150 13.02 3.82 -19.28
C ALA A 150 12.21 4.21 -20.53
N THR A 151 11.72 3.23 -21.26
CA THR A 151 10.56 3.43 -22.10
C THR A 151 9.34 3.19 -21.24
N VAL A 152 8.51 4.21 -21.07
CA VAL A 152 7.21 4.06 -20.42
C VAL A 152 6.40 3.13 -21.31
N ASP A 153 6.39 1.84 -20.99
CA ASP A 153 5.61 0.85 -21.71
C ASP A 153 4.13 1.16 -21.46
N GLN A 154 3.31 0.97 -22.48
CA GLN A 154 1.86 1.19 -22.43
C GLN A 154 1.24 0.39 -21.25
N GLU A 155 1.79 -0.76 -20.91
CA GLU A 155 1.38 -1.57 -19.76
C GLU A 155 1.74 -0.90 -18.43
N GLN A 156 2.89 -0.22 -18.32
CA GLN A 156 3.23 0.55 -17.12
C GLN A 156 2.31 1.75 -16.93
N ALA A 157 1.98 2.45 -18.03
CA ALA A 157 1.03 3.55 -17.98
C ALA A 157 -0.37 3.06 -17.57
N ALA A 158 -0.83 1.93 -18.12
CA ALA A 158 -2.10 1.30 -17.73
C ALA A 158 -2.11 0.89 -16.26
N ALA A 159 -1.00 0.37 -15.74
CA ALA A 159 -0.86 -0.03 -14.35
C ALA A 159 -0.93 1.17 -13.39
N VAL A 160 -0.24 2.26 -13.71
CA VAL A 160 -0.32 3.51 -12.94
C VAL A 160 -1.75 4.06 -12.96
N MET A 161 -2.40 4.02 -14.12
CA MET A 161 -3.80 4.42 -14.25
C MET A 161 -4.73 3.58 -13.36
N VAL A 162 -4.57 2.26 -13.31
CA VAL A 162 -5.37 1.38 -12.44
C VAL A 162 -5.10 1.71 -10.97
N GLU A 163 -3.84 1.88 -10.56
CA GLU A 163 -3.50 2.28 -9.19
C GLU A 163 -4.16 3.61 -8.81
N LYS A 164 -4.10 4.60 -9.69
CA LYS A 164 -4.71 5.91 -9.47
C LYS A 164 -6.25 5.82 -9.45
N TYR A 165 -6.83 5.01 -10.32
CA TYR A 165 -8.27 4.75 -10.33
C TYR A 165 -8.75 4.14 -9.01
N GLU A 166 -8.03 3.20 -8.44
CA GLU A 166 -8.35 2.59 -7.15
C GLU A 166 -8.27 3.60 -6.00
N VAL A 167 -7.27 4.49 -6.02
CA VAL A 167 -7.18 5.61 -5.06
C VAL A 167 -8.41 6.51 -5.16
N VAL A 168 -8.88 6.82 -6.37
CA VAL A 168 -10.09 7.62 -6.58
C VAL A 168 -11.34 6.88 -6.10
N CYS A 169 -11.45 5.58 -6.39
CA CYS A 169 -12.55 4.76 -5.87
C CYS A 169 -12.58 4.72 -4.33
N ASP A 170 -11.42 4.68 -3.70
CA ASP A 170 -11.31 4.71 -2.23
C ASP A 170 -11.67 6.10 -1.65
N LEU A 171 -11.31 7.19 -2.33
CA LEU A 171 -11.75 8.54 -1.96
C LEU A 171 -13.27 8.69 -2.03
N LEU A 172 -13.91 8.00 -2.98
CA LEU A 172 -15.37 7.98 -3.15
C LEU A 172 -16.06 6.87 -2.34
N HIS A 173 -15.35 6.22 -1.42
CA HIS A 173 -15.94 5.21 -0.57
C HIS A 173 -17.08 5.79 0.29
N GLY A 174 -18.25 5.16 0.24
CA GLY A 174 -19.48 5.66 0.90
C GLY A 174 -20.35 6.56 0.01
N PHE A 175 -19.90 6.89 -1.20
CA PHE A 175 -20.66 7.62 -2.20
C PHE A 175 -21.00 6.70 -3.40
N ASP A 176 -22.27 6.62 -3.79
CA ASP A 176 -22.69 5.73 -4.89
C ASP A 176 -22.43 6.36 -6.29
N TYR A 177 -21.14 6.48 -6.62
CA TYR A 177 -20.72 6.97 -7.94
C TYR A 177 -21.10 6.01 -9.09
N LYS A 178 -21.35 4.72 -8.80
CA LYS A 178 -21.72 3.73 -9.81
C LYS A 178 -23.11 3.99 -10.37
N ALA A 179 -24.02 4.52 -9.57
CA ALA A 179 -25.33 4.96 -10.03
C ALA A 179 -25.22 6.12 -11.04
N ILE A 180 -24.29 7.06 -10.81
CA ILE A 180 -24.04 8.19 -11.71
C ILE A 180 -23.54 7.72 -13.08
N LEU A 181 -22.66 6.71 -13.13
CA LEU A 181 -22.13 6.18 -14.37
C LEU A 181 -23.22 5.55 -15.26
N LYS A 182 -24.30 5.02 -14.65
CA LYS A 182 -25.44 4.41 -15.33
C LYS A 182 -26.56 5.42 -15.65
N ALA A 183 -26.50 6.62 -15.10
CA ALA A 183 -27.54 7.62 -15.25
C ALA A 183 -27.56 8.26 -16.66
N VAL A 184 -28.69 8.85 -17.04
CA VAL A 184 -28.81 9.62 -18.27
C VAL A 184 -27.99 10.92 -18.22
N PRO A 185 -27.56 11.50 -19.35
CA PRO A 185 -26.61 12.62 -19.36
C PRO A 185 -26.99 13.81 -18.47
N ALA A 186 -28.26 14.18 -18.42
CA ALA A 186 -28.72 15.30 -17.57
C ALA A 186 -28.54 15.02 -16.07
N GLN A 187 -28.75 13.78 -15.64
CA GLN A 187 -28.55 13.36 -14.25
C GLN A 187 -27.08 13.19 -13.90
N ARG A 188 -26.22 12.85 -14.88
CA ARG A 188 -24.77 12.76 -14.67
C ARG A 188 -24.16 14.08 -14.23
N MET A 189 -24.59 15.20 -14.80
CA MET A 189 -24.09 16.54 -14.41
C MET A 189 -24.37 16.83 -12.93
N SER A 190 -25.58 16.56 -12.47
CA SER A 190 -25.95 16.70 -11.05
C SER A 190 -25.14 15.74 -10.17
N GLY A 191 -24.96 14.49 -10.61
CA GLY A 191 -24.16 13.49 -9.91
C GLY A 191 -22.69 13.86 -9.79
N VAL A 192 -22.10 14.47 -10.82
CA VAL A 192 -20.72 14.98 -10.76
C VAL A 192 -20.58 16.09 -9.72
N ALA A 193 -21.56 17.03 -9.66
CA ALA A 193 -21.55 18.06 -8.63
C ALA A 193 -21.61 17.47 -7.21
N GLN A 194 -22.48 16.46 -6.98
CA GLN A 194 -22.58 15.76 -5.71
C GLN A 194 -21.28 15.01 -5.36
N ALA A 195 -20.65 14.35 -6.33
CA ALA A 195 -19.37 13.69 -6.13
C ALA A 195 -18.26 14.69 -5.74
N MET A 196 -18.26 15.87 -6.38
CA MET A 196 -17.33 16.94 -6.05
C MET A 196 -17.55 17.45 -4.62
N GLU A 197 -18.78 17.72 -4.22
CA GLU A 197 -19.12 18.12 -2.84
C GLU A 197 -18.69 17.04 -1.84
N PHE A 198 -18.94 15.77 -2.15
CA PHE A 198 -18.51 14.66 -1.31
C PHE A 198 -17.00 14.65 -1.13
N VAL A 199 -16.21 14.75 -2.21
CA VAL A 199 -14.74 14.80 -2.13
C VAL A 199 -14.28 16.03 -1.35
N LEU A 200 -14.89 17.19 -1.53
CA LEU A 200 -14.56 18.42 -0.80
C LEU A 200 -14.90 18.33 0.68
N SER A 201 -15.85 17.49 1.07
CA SER A 201 -16.20 17.25 2.49
C SER A 201 -15.21 16.33 3.21
N LEU A 202 -14.34 15.63 2.47
CA LEU A 202 -13.30 14.78 3.04
C LEU A 202 -12.10 15.63 3.50
N ASP A 203 -11.44 15.18 4.56
CA ASP A 203 -10.20 15.81 5.02
C ASP A 203 -9.14 15.80 3.92
N ASP A 204 -8.71 17.01 3.50
CA ASP A 204 -7.79 17.24 2.39
C ASP A 204 -8.20 16.57 1.05
N GLY A 205 -9.52 16.34 0.89
CA GLY A 205 -10.07 15.58 -0.23
C GLY A 205 -9.71 16.18 -1.59
N LYS A 206 -9.73 17.51 -1.72
CA LYS A 206 -9.33 18.21 -2.97
C LYS A 206 -7.91 17.88 -3.37
N THR A 207 -6.93 18.07 -2.46
CA THR A 207 -5.50 17.84 -2.74
C THR A 207 -5.26 16.37 -3.09
N ARG A 208 -5.85 15.47 -2.31
CA ARG A 208 -5.73 14.03 -2.53
C ARG A 208 -6.31 13.58 -3.86
N PHE A 209 -7.46 14.13 -4.24
CA PHE A 209 -8.10 13.83 -5.52
C PHE A 209 -7.27 14.37 -6.69
N VAL A 210 -6.82 15.63 -6.63
CA VAL A 210 -5.98 16.25 -7.67
C VAL A 210 -4.66 15.49 -7.83
N GLN A 211 -4.01 15.08 -6.76
CA GLN A 211 -2.81 14.26 -6.83
C GLN A 211 -3.06 12.86 -7.43
N ALA A 212 -4.23 12.29 -7.19
CA ALA A 212 -4.57 10.99 -7.76
C ALA A 212 -4.90 11.06 -9.26
N VAL A 213 -5.36 12.20 -9.76
CA VAL A 213 -5.85 12.36 -11.16
C VAL A 213 -4.85 13.16 -12.01
N GLY A 214 -3.98 13.97 -11.39
CA GLY A 214 -3.13 14.95 -12.11
C GLY A 214 -1.72 14.47 -12.45
N ASP A 215 -1.27 13.33 -11.92
CA ASP A 215 0.00 12.65 -12.25
C ASP A 215 -0.23 11.55 -13.29
#